data_c13614b49096c260a272376e1be6f131
#
_entry.id   c13614b49096c260a272376e1be6f131
#
_cell.length_a   1.000
_cell.length_b   1.000
_cell.length_c   1.000
_cell.angle_alpha   90.00
_cell.angle_beta   90.00
_cell.angle_gamma   90.00
#
_symmetry.space_group_name_H-M   'P 1'
#
loop_
_entity.id
_entity.type
_entity.pdbx_description
1 polymer ?
#
loop_
_entity_poly.entity_id
_entity_poly.type
_entity_poly.pdbx_seq_one_letter_code
_entity_poly.pdbx_strand_id
1 'polypeptide(L)'
;LGRRAGEIYELVFEDCRVPESQLLGEENAGFYNALNILSAGRIYMGAEALGTAQYAYEEALRYAKERKQFGQPIGKFQAIAFMLANMAVKLEASRLMVYKAAWMKDQGQDFATMASMAKLYASEAATEICNDALQIHGGYGYIREFPIERLYRDCKLGEIGEGTSEIQRRIIAKNLGL
;
A
#
# COMPACT_ATOMS: atom_id res chain seq x y z
N LEU A 1 -12.80 -2.72 -9.06
CA LEU A 1 -12.72 -3.62 -7.93
C LEU A 1 -12.94 -2.87 -6.61
N GLY A 2 -11.94 -2.18 -6.13
CA GLY A 2 -11.96 -1.33 -4.95
C GLY A 2 -11.96 0.15 -5.29
N ARG A 3 -11.77 1.00 -4.24
CA ARG A 3 -11.68 2.46 -4.36
C ARG A 3 -12.81 3.09 -5.15
N ARG A 4 -14.03 2.67 -4.87
CA ARG A 4 -15.22 3.08 -5.63
C ARG A 4 -15.58 4.56 -5.52
N ALA A 5 -14.99 5.28 -4.56
CA ALA A 5 -15.11 6.73 -4.43
C ALA A 5 -14.05 7.50 -5.25
N GLY A 6 -13.05 6.81 -5.78
CA GLY A 6 -12.01 7.36 -6.67
C GLY A 6 -12.26 6.91 -8.10
N GLU A 7 -12.09 7.82 -9.03
CA GLU A 7 -12.31 7.58 -10.46
C GLU A 7 -10.96 7.55 -11.18
N ILE A 8 -10.85 6.66 -12.16
CA ILE A 8 -9.65 6.52 -13.00
C ILE A 8 -10.10 6.74 -14.44
N TYR A 9 -9.65 7.86 -15.02
CA TYR A 9 -10.02 8.26 -16.36
C TYR A 9 -8.80 8.52 -17.24
N GLU A 10 -9.03 8.49 -18.54
CA GLU A 10 -8.13 9.05 -19.53
C GLU A 10 -8.31 10.57 -19.56
N LEU A 11 -7.21 11.31 -19.68
CA LEU A 11 -7.22 12.76 -19.91
C LEU A 11 -7.00 13.02 -21.39
N VAL A 12 -7.97 13.66 -22.02
CA VAL A 12 -7.90 14.03 -23.45
C VAL A 12 -7.77 15.54 -23.57
N PHE A 13 -6.77 16.01 -24.31
CA PHE A 13 -6.52 17.42 -24.58
C PHE A 13 -6.72 17.67 -26.07
N GLU A 14 -7.73 18.45 -26.42
CA GLU A 14 -8.03 18.86 -27.81
C GLU A 14 -7.85 20.38 -27.91
N ASP A 15 -6.88 20.84 -28.73
CA ASP A 15 -6.56 22.26 -28.95
C ASP A 15 -6.46 23.10 -27.66
N CYS A 16 -6.00 22.50 -26.58
CA CYS A 16 -5.90 23.10 -25.24
C CYS A 16 -4.70 24.09 -25.23
N ARG A 17 -4.98 25.39 -25.32
CA ARG A 17 -3.97 26.46 -25.25
C ARG A 17 -3.79 26.88 -23.79
N VAL A 18 -2.54 26.88 -23.32
CA VAL A 18 -2.17 27.37 -21.98
C VAL A 18 -1.15 28.49 -22.13
N PRO A 19 -1.18 29.51 -21.27
CA PRO A 19 -0.16 30.58 -21.26
C PRO A 19 1.22 30.00 -20.90
N GLU A 20 2.28 30.58 -21.49
CA GLU A 20 3.67 30.21 -21.19
C GLU A 20 4.00 30.29 -19.69
N SER A 21 3.40 31.24 -18.98
CA SER A 21 3.56 31.41 -17.52
C SER A 21 3.07 30.23 -16.67
N GLN A 22 2.33 29.29 -17.29
CA GLN A 22 1.89 28.04 -16.63
C GLN A 22 2.83 26.85 -16.88
N LEU A 23 3.95 27.07 -17.57
CA LEU A 23 4.98 26.04 -17.73
C LEU A 23 5.61 25.70 -16.38
N LEU A 24 5.56 24.44 -16.02
CA LEU A 24 6.18 23.92 -14.80
C LEU A 24 7.60 23.44 -15.07
N GLY A 25 8.58 24.25 -14.66
CA GLY A 25 10.01 23.99 -14.90
C GLY A 25 10.46 24.42 -16.30
N GLU A 26 11.40 23.69 -16.88
CA GLU A 26 11.98 23.99 -18.18
C GLU A 26 11.23 23.26 -19.30
N GLU A 27 11.24 23.85 -20.48
CA GLU A 27 10.68 23.23 -21.69
C GLU A 27 11.37 21.88 -21.95
N ASN A 28 10.60 20.88 -22.33
CA ASN A 28 11.05 19.49 -22.55
C ASN A 28 11.54 18.73 -21.29
N ALA A 29 11.46 19.30 -20.08
CA ALA A 29 11.84 18.65 -18.82
C ALA A 29 10.70 17.86 -18.15
N GLY A 30 9.48 17.93 -18.67
CA GLY A 30 8.26 17.37 -18.03
C GLY A 30 8.36 15.90 -17.67
N PHE A 31 9.02 15.08 -18.49
CA PHE A 31 9.22 13.66 -18.20
C PHE A 31 10.07 13.45 -16.92
N TYR A 32 11.15 14.19 -16.76
CA TYR A 32 12.02 14.10 -15.58
C TYR A 32 11.32 14.64 -14.32
N ASN A 33 10.53 15.70 -14.48
CA ASN A 33 9.70 16.23 -13.39
C ASN A 33 8.69 15.18 -12.91
N ALA A 34 8.01 14.50 -13.84
CA ALA A 34 7.09 13.41 -13.52
C ALA A 34 7.79 12.25 -12.78
N LEU A 35 8.98 11.82 -13.22
CA LEU A 35 9.74 10.76 -12.54
C LEU A 35 10.14 11.14 -11.10
N ASN A 36 10.49 12.39 -10.86
CA ASN A 36 10.81 12.87 -9.51
C ASN A 36 9.58 12.86 -8.59
N ILE A 37 8.42 13.31 -9.12
CA ILE A 37 7.14 13.24 -8.39
C ILE A 37 6.78 11.80 -8.06
N LEU A 38 6.90 10.87 -9.01
CA LEU A 38 6.63 9.45 -8.80
C LEU A 38 7.54 8.83 -7.71
N SER A 39 8.78 9.28 -7.58
CA SER A 39 9.67 8.78 -6.53
C SER A 39 9.17 9.14 -5.13
N ALA A 40 8.64 10.35 -4.94
CA ALA A 40 7.96 10.74 -3.69
C ALA A 40 6.60 10.05 -3.54
N GLY A 41 5.84 9.90 -4.62
CA GLY A 41 4.56 9.20 -4.67
C GLY A 41 4.65 7.76 -4.16
N ARG A 42 5.76 7.06 -4.39
CA ARG A 42 5.99 5.70 -3.88
C ARG A 42 6.02 5.64 -2.36
N ILE A 43 6.59 6.64 -1.68
CA ILE A 43 6.54 6.74 -0.20
C ILE A 43 5.08 6.88 0.24
N TYR A 44 4.32 7.74 -0.43
CA TYR A 44 2.90 7.95 -0.15
C TYR A 44 2.09 6.65 -0.33
N MET A 45 2.27 5.93 -1.43
CA MET A 45 1.60 4.65 -1.67
C MET A 45 1.98 3.59 -0.63
N GLY A 46 3.25 3.56 -0.21
CA GLY A 46 3.70 2.70 0.88
C GLY A 46 3.02 3.03 2.21
N ALA A 47 2.89 4.32 2.54
CA ALA A 47 2.21 4.78 3.75
C ALA A 47 0.70 4.47 3.73
N GLU A 48 0.06 4.61 2.58
CA GLU A 48 -1.35 4.27 2.39
C GLU A 48 -1.61 2.76 2.55
N ALA A 49 -0.75 1.94 1.94
CA ALA A 49 -0.81 0.48 2.10
C ALA A 49 -0.60 0.08 3.57
N LEU A 50 0.36 0.70 4.25
CA LEU A 50 0.59 0.51 5.69
C LEU A 50 -0.65 0.86 6.52
N GLY A 51 -1.31 1.99 6.25
CA GLY A 51 -2.54 2.41 6.95
C GLY A 51 -3.69 1.42 6.75
N THR A 52 -3.86 0.93 5.51
CA THR A 52 -4.85 -0.09 5.18
C THR A 52 -4.57 -1.41 5.93
N ALA A 53 -3.31 -1.86 5.91
CA ALA A 53 -2.87 -3.07 6.62
C ALA A 53 -3.04 -2.95 8.15
N GLN A 54 -2.71 -1.79 8.71
CA GLN A 54 -2.88 -1.50 10.14
C GLN A 54 -4.35 -1.66 10.56
N TYR A 55 -5.26 -1.03 9.83
CA TYR A 55 -6.67 -1.11 10.15
C TYR A 55 -7.23 -2.53 10.00
N ALA A 56 -6.84 -3.25 8.94
CA ALA A 56 -7.23 -4.64 8.75
C ALA A 56 -6.74 -5.55 9.90
N TYR A 57 -5.50 -5.36 10.34
CA TYR A 57 -4.92 -6.07 11.46
C TYR A 57 -5.66 -5.79 12.77
N GLU A 58 -5.93 -4.53 13.08
CA GLU A 58 -6.63 -4.12 14.31
C GLU A 58 -8.04 -4.72 14.38
N GLU A 59 -8.78 -4.68 13.28
CA GLU A 59 -10.10 -5.29 13.19
C GLU A 59 -10.04 -6.83 13.36
N ALA A 60 -9.09 -7.49 12.71
CA ALA A 60 -8.90 -8.93 12.85
C ALA A 60 -8.52 -9.33 14.28
N LEU A 61 -7.63 -8.56 14.91
CA LEU A 61 -7.21 -8.80 16.30
C LEU A 61 -8.37 -8.61 17.28
N ARG A 62 -9.17 -7.55 17.10
CA ARG A 62 -10.37 -7.30 17.90
C ARG A 62 -11.38 -8.44 17.75
N TYR A 63 -11.71 -8.79 16.50
CA TYR A 63 -12.64 -9.88 16.21
C TYR A 63 -12.18 -11.21 16.80
N ALA A 64 -10.90 -11.56 16.67
CA ALA A 64 -10.34 -12.79 17.21
C ALA A 64 -10.41 -12.89 18.74
N LYS A 65 -10.39 -11.76 19.45
CA LYS A 65 -10.58 -11.70 20.93
C LYS A 65 -12.03 -11.81 21.34
N GLU A 66 -12.96 -11.29 20.56
CA GLU A 66 -14.39 -11.22 20.88
C GLU A 66 -15.17 -12.45 20.41
N ARG A 67 -14.91 -12.92 19.20
CA ARG A 67 -15.62 -14.06 18.59
C ARG A 67 -15.29 -15.36 19.29
N LYS A 68 -16.32 -16.08 19.75
CA LYS A 68 -16.17 -17.37 20.42
C LYS A 68 -16.69 -18.50 19.55
N GLN A 69 -15.93 -19.56 19.46
CA GLN A 69 -16.32 -20.87 18.89
C GLN A 69 -15.64 -21.98 19.68
N PHE A 70 -16.28 -23.15 19.76
CA PHE A 70 -15.77 -24.30 20.49
C PHE A 70 -15.41 -23.96 21.95
N GLY A 71 -16.23 -23.11 22.59
CA GLY A 71 -16.11 -22.75 24.01
C GLY A 71 -15.07 -21.67 24.36
N GLN A 72 -14.37 -21.08 23.39
CA GLN A 72 -13.32 -20.07 23.66
C GLN A 72 -13.23 -19.01 22.55
N PRO A 73 -12.58 -17.85 22.80
CA PRO A 73 -12.24 -16.89 21.77
C PRO A 73 -11.43 -17.54 20.64
N ILE A 74 -11.72 -17.20 19.39
CA ILE A 74 -11.03 -17.83 18.24
C ILE A 74 -9.53 -17.51 18.20
N GLY A 75 -9.10 -16.39 18.76
CA GLY A 75 -7.69 -16.04 18.90
C GLY A 75 -6.87 -16.97 19.79
N LYS A 76 -7.52 -17.88 20.55
CA LYS A 76 -6.86 -18.94 21.34
C LYS A 76 -6.47 -20.14 20.49
N PHE A 77 -7.00 -20.28 19.29
CA PHE A 77 -6.56 -21.32 18.36
C PHE A 77 -5.23 -20.95 17.74
N GLN A 78 -4.26 -21.87 17.79
CA GLN A 78 -2.89 -21.63 17.35
C GLN A 78 -2.80 -21.11 15.90
N ALA A 79 -3.63 -21.65 15.00
CA ALA A 79 -3.67 -21.21 13.61
C ALA A 79 -4.01 -19.71 13.49
N ILE A 80 -5.03 -19.23 14.21
CA ILE A 80 -5.42 -17.82 14.23
C ILE A 80 -4.36 -16.95 14.90
N ALA A 81 -3.81 -17.43 16.03
CA ALA A 81 -2.75 -16.71 16.75
C ALA A 81 -1.49 -16.51 15.88
N PHE A 82 -1.11 -17.52 15.10
CA PHE A 82 0.03 -17.44 14.18
C PHE A 82 -0.22 -16.54 12.97
N MET A 83 -1.43 -16.55 12.42
CA MET A 83 -1.81 -15.58 11.39
C MET A 83 -1.64 -14.14 11.91
N LEU A 84 -2.19 -13.83 13.07
CA LEU A 84 -2.07 -12.50 13.69
C LEU A 84 -0.62 -12.13 14.00
N ALA A 85 0.20 -13.05 14.47
CA ALA A 85 1.62 -12.82 14.69
C ALA A 85 2.38 -12.49 13.38
N ASN A 86 2.12 -13.24 12.31
CA ASN A 86 2.69 -12.98 11.00
C ASN A 86 2.25 -11.62 10.43
N MET A 87 0.98 -11.27 10.58
CA MET A 87 0.46 -9.95 10.19
C MET A 87 1.20 -8.82 10.94
N ALA A 88 1.40 -8.97 12.24
CA ALA A 88 2.12 -7.99 13.07
C ALA A 88 3.57 -7.78 12.60
N VAL A 89 4.30 -8.86 12.27
CA VAL A 89 5.67 -8.78 11.75
C VAL A 89 5.72 -8.05 10.41
N LYS A 90 4.84 -8.39 9.48
CA LYS A 90 4.77 -7.73 8.16
C LYS A 90 4.43 -6.24 8.30
N LEU A 91 3.50 -5.92 9.20
CA LEU A 91 3.09 -4.55 9.47
C LEU A 91 4.26 -3.71 9.99
N GLU A 92 5.02 -4.22 10.95
CA GLU A 92 6.16 -3.50 11.52
C GLU A 92 7.30 -3.34 10.51
N ALA A 93 7.60 -4.37 9.73
CA ALA A 93 8.58 -4.28 8.64
C ALA A 93 8.18 -3.23 7.60
N SER A 94 6.90 -3.17 7.22
CA SER A 94 6.35 -2.14 6.32
C SER A 94 6.54 -0.74 6.90
N ARG A 95 6.23 -0.56 8.19
CA ARG A 95 6.35 0.72 8.91
C ARG A 95 7.79 1.23 8.89
N LEU A 96 8.74 0.37 9.26
CA LEU A 96 10.16 0.73 9.30
C LEU A 96 10.69 1.14 7.91
N MET A 97 10.28 0.43 6.86
CA MET A 97 10.69 0.75 5.49
C MET A 97 10.11 2.07 5.02
N VAL A 98 8.80 2.31 5.25
CA VAL A 98 8.13 3.54 4.84
C VAL A 98 8.71 4.75 5.58
N TYR A 99 8.89 4.65 6.89
CA TYR A 99 9.46 5.73 7.69
C TYR A 99 10.91 6.02 7.34
N LYS A 100 11.71 4.97 7.05
CA LYS A 100 13.08 5.15 6.58
C LYS A 100 13.12 5.90 5.24
N ALA A 101 12.27 5.53 4.28
CA ALA A 101 12.21 6.23 2.99
C ALA A 101 11.80 7.69 3.15
N ALA A 102 10.81 7.98 4.00
CA ALA A 102 10.38 9.34 4.31
C ALA A 102 11.49 10.16 4.97
N TRP A 103 12.13 9.59 5.97
CA TRP A 103 13.25 10.23 6.68
C TRP A 103 14.42 10.54 5.72
N MET A 104 14.80 9.61 4.85
CA MET A 104 15.87 9.85 3.87
C MET A 104 15.53 11.02 2.95
N LYS A 105 14.26 11.11 2.50
CA LYS A 105 13.77 12.24 1.70
C LYS A 105 13.90 13.56 2.47
N ASP A 106 13.47 13.60 3.72
CA ASP A 106 13.51 14.80 4.58
C ASP A 106 14.96 15.25 4.86
N GLN A 107 15.92 14.30 4.89
CA GLN A 107 17.34 14.60 5.02
C GLN A 107 18.03 14.97 3.69
N GLY A 108 17.31 15.07 2.59
CA GLY A 108 17.88 15.37 1.27
C GLY A 108 18.78 14.27 0.70
N GLN A 109 18.67 13.03 1.22
CA GLN A 109 19.43 11.87 0.74
C GLN A 109 18.76 11.28 -0.52
N ASP A 110 19.51 10.46 -1.28
CA ASP A 110 18.91 9.65 -2.34
C ASP A 110 18.00 8.58 -1.72
N PHE A 111 16.71 8.76 -1.90
CA PHE A 111 15.66 7.90 -1.34
C PHE A 111 14.96 7.03 -2.38
N ALA A 112 15.24 7.18 -3.68
CA ALA A 112 14.46 6.56 -4.74
C ALA A 112 14.41 5.04 -4.64
N THR A 113 15.53 4.39 -4.35
CA THR A 113 15.60 2.94 -4.15
C THR A 113 14.83 2.51 -2.91
N MET A 114 15.01 3.21 -1.79
CA MET A 114 14.32 2.89 -0.54
C MET A 114 12.79 3.10 -0.67
N ALA A 115 12.36 4.13 -1.38
CA ALA A 115 10.95 4.36 -1.69
C ALA A 115 10.34 3.23 -2.52
N SER A 116 11.07 2.72 -3.51
CA SER A 116 10.65 1.56 -4.30
C SER A 116 10.55 0.27 -3.45
N MET A 117 11.53 0.03 -2.57
CA MET A 117 11.49 -1.10 -1.62
C MET A 117 10.32 -0.98 -0.64
N ALA A 118 10.11 0.19 -0.07
CA ALA A 118 9.02 0.46 0.86
C ALA A 118 7.64 0.26 0.22
N LYS A 119 7.44 0.81 -0.98
CA LYS A 119 6.19 0.64 -1.74
C LYS A 119 5.93 -0.81 -2.09
N LEU A 120 6.93 -1.51 -2.62
CA LEU A 120 6.83 -2.91 -2.99
C LEU A 120 6.42 -3.76 -1.79
N TYR A 121 7.20 -3.70 -0.72
CA TYR A 121 6.96 -4.53 0.45
C TYR A 121 5.64 -4.19 1.15
N ALA A 122 5.36 -2.92 1.39
CA ALA A 122 4.15 -2.50 2.11
C ALA A 122 2.87 -2.85 1.34
N SER A 123 2.86 -2.72 0.00
CA SER A 123 1.66 -3.03 -0.80
C SER A 123 1.39 -4.54 -0.87
N GLU A 124 2.41 -5.38 -1.05
CA GLU A 124 2.26 -6.83 -1.04
C GLU A 124 1.86 -7.33 0.36
N ALA A 125 2.51 -6.83 1.42
CA ALA A 125 2.14 -7.13 2.80
C ALA A 125 0.69 -6.72 3.14
N ALA A 126 0.23 -5.57 2.64
CA ALA A 126 -1.14 -5.12 2.84
C ALA A 126 -2.16 -6.07 2.22
N THR A 127 -1.89 -6.58 1.01
CA THR A 127 -2.76 -7.57 0.35
C THR A 127 -2.82 -8.86 1.16
N GLU A 128 -1.68 -9.36 1.64
CA GLU A 128 -1.63 -10.57 2.48
C GLU A 128 -2.35 -10.35 3.82
N ILE A 129 -2.12 -9.23 4.49
CA ILE A 129 -2.77 -8.88 5.77
C ILE A 129 -4.28 -8.75 5.59
N CYS A 130 -4.75 -8.08 4.54
CA CYS A 130 -6.20 -7.96 4.27
C CYS A 130 -6.83 -9.33 3.96
N ASN A 131 -6.12 -10.20 3.24
CA ASN A 131 -6.57 -11.57 3.00
C ASN A 131 -6.70 -12.38 4.29
N ASP A 132 -5.69 -12.33 5.15
CA ASP A 132 -5.69 -13.04 6.43
C ASP A 132 -6.77 -12.48 7.37
N ALA A 133 -6.95 -11.16 7.41
CA ALA A 133 -8.01 -10.50 8.17
C ALA A 133 -9.39 -10.97 7.73
N LEU A 134 -9.64 -11.05 6.40
CA LEU A 134 -10.88 -11.55 5.85
C LEU A 134 -11.10 -13.01 6.25
N GLN A 135 -10.06 -13.84 6.15
CA GLN A 135 -10.12 -15.25 6.53
C GLN A 135 -10.42 -15.43 8.03
N ILE A 136 -9.84 -14.61 8.91
CA ILE A 136 -10.11 -14.64 10.36
C ILE A 136 -11.58 -14.30 10.65
N HIS A 137 -12.20 -13.38 9.90
CA HIS A 137 -13.62 -13.04 10.05
C HIS A 137 -14.55 -14.11 9.47
N GLY A 138 -14.04 -14.99 8.58
CA GLY A 138 -14.85 -16.01 7.91
C GLY A 138 -16.02 -15.40 7.14
N GLY A 139 -17.22 -15.94 7.28
CA GLY A 139 -18.41 -15.42 6.57
C GLY A 139 -18.73 -13.96 6.86
N TYR A 140 -18.42 -13.46 8.06
CA TYR A 140 -18.59 -12.05 8.41
C TYR A 140 -17.59 -11.13 7.69
N GLY A 141 -16.43 -11.62 7.28
CA GLY A 141 -15.50 -10.86 6.45
C GLY A 141 -15.98 -10.66 5.00
N TYR A 142 -16.96 -11.46 4.56
CA TYR A 142 -17.46 -11.45 3.19
C TYR A 142 -18.69 -10.56 2.98
N ILE A 143 -19.26 -10.01 4.04
CA ILE A 143 -20.45 -9.16 3.99
C ILE A 143 -20.08 -7.69 4.20
N ARG A 144 -20.90 -6.76 3.67
CA ARG A 144 -20.61 -5.32 3.62
C ARG A 144 -20.74 -4.61 4.96
N GLU A 145 -21.38 -5.21 5.93
CA GLU A 145 -21.51 -4.70 7.30
C GLU A 145 -20.18 -4.66 8.06
N PHE A 146 -19.19 -5.42 7.61
CA PHE A 146 -17.82 -5.40 8.12
C PHE A 146 -16.88 -4.69 7.14
N PRO A 147 -15.91 -3.89 7.62
CA PRO A 147 -15.05 -3.12 6.73
C PRO A 147 -14.05 -3.97 5.95
N ILE A 148 -13.81 -5.23 6.34
CA ILE A 148 -12.74 -6.09 5.84
C ILE A 148 -12.91 -6.39 4.35
N GLU A 149 -14.12 -6.64 3.85
CA GLU A 149 -14.37 -6.89 2.43
C GLU A 149 -13.93 -5.72 1.56
N ARG A 150 -14.13 -4.48 2.06
CA ARG A 150 -13.71 -3.27 1.37
C ARG A 150 -12.18 -3.13 1.38
N LEU A 151 -11.54 -3.32 2.51
CA LEU A 151 -10.08 -3.25 2.65
C LEU A 151 -9.40 -4.26 1.72
N TYR A 152 -9.94 -5.49 1.63
CA TYR A 152 -9.47 -6.53 0.73
C TYR A 152 -9.55 -6.12 -0.75
N ARG A 153 -10.62 -5.43 -1.16
CA ARG A 153 -10.76 -4.91 -2.53
C ARG A 153 -9.85 -3.71 -2.81
N ASP A 154 -9.71 -2.82 -1.82
CA ASP A 154 -9.02 -1.54 -1.96
C ASP A 154 -7.49 -1.69 -1.95
N CYS A 155 -6.94 -2.62 -1.15
CA CYS A 155 -5.50 -2.81 -1.00
C CYS A 155 -4.81 -3.20 -2.31
N LYS A 156 -5.49 -3.91 -3.22
CA LYS A 156 -4.89 -4.38 -4.47
C LYS A 156 -4.37 -3.25 -5.37
N LEU A 157 -4.97 -2.07 -5.31
CA LEU A 157 -4.47 -0.93 -6.06
C LEU A 157 -3.04 -0.52 -5.65
N GLY A 158 -2.68 -0.77 -4.40
CA GLY A 158 -1.32 -0.50 -3.89
C GLY A 158 -0.22 -1.24 -4.66
N GLU A 159 -0.48 -2.42 -5.20
CA GLU A 159 0.48 -3.18 -6.01
C GLU A 159 0.57 -2.66 -7.47
N ILE A 160 -0.43 -1.92 -7.94
CA ILE A 160 -0.58 -1.50 -9.34
C ILE A 160 -0.23 -0.02 -9.53
N GLY A 161 -0.79 0.86 -8.69
CA GLY A 161 -0.61 2.32 -8.77
C GLY A 161 0.83 2.76 -8.52
N GLU A 162 1.23 3.91 -9.07
CA GLU A 162 2.58 4.50 -8.96
C GLU A 162 3.71 3.56 -9.44
N GLY A 163 3.38 2.70 -10.39
CA GLY A 163 4.24 1.64 -10.94
C GLY A 163 4.03 0.31 -10.24
N THR A 164 3.78 -0.72 -11.04
CA THR A 164 3.47 -2.07 -10.52
C THR A 164 4.61 -2.66 -9.69
N SER A 165 4.31 -3.73 -8.96
CA SER A 165 5.32 -4.49 -8.20
C SER A 165 6.51 -4.90 -9.06
N GLU A 166 6.29 -5.25 -10.34
CA GLU A 166 7.35 -5.58 -11.31
C GLU A 166 8.21 -4.37 -11.65
N ILE A 167 7.60 -3.20 -11.81
CA ILE A 167 8.33 -1.95 -12.03
C ILE A 167 9.19 -1.58 -10.82
N GLN A 168 8.67 -1.76 -9.59
CA GLN A 168 9.49 -1.54 -8.39
C GLN A 168 10.70 -2.49 -8.36
N ARG A 169 10.50 -3.78 -8.65
CA ARG A 169 11.60 -4.76 -8.73
C ARG A 169 12.63 -4.39 -9.79
N ARG A 170 12.20 -3.91 -10.96
CA ARG A 170 13.09 -3.43 -12.03
C ARG A 170 13.93 -2.23 -11.57
N ILE A 171 13.33 -1.27 -10.86
CA ILE A 171 14.05 -0.10 -10.34
C ILE A 171 15.09 -0.52 -9.31
N ILE A 172 14.72 -1.39 -8.39
CA ILE A 172 15.61 -1.92 -7.36
C ILE A 172 16.79 -2.67 -8.02
N ALA A 173 16.49 -3.58 -8.96
CA ALA A 173 17.51 -4.35 -9.66
C ALA A 173 18.52 -3.46 -10.41
N LYS A 174 18.01 -2.44 -11.15
CA LYS A 174 18.88 -1.46 -11.82
C LYS A 174 19.82 -0.76 -10.83
N ASN A 175 19.34 -0.39 -9.66
CA ASN A 175 20.17 0.30 -8.65
C ASN A 175 21.15 -0.65 -7.92
N LEU A 176 20.96 -1.96 -8.07
CA LEU A 176 21.94 -2.99 -7.64
C LEU A 176 22.99 -3.31 -8.72
N GLY A 177 22.88 -2.68 -9.90
CA GLY A 177 23.80 -2.91 -11.02
C GLY A 177 23.44 -4.10 -11.91
N LEU A 178 22.19 -4.58 -11.87
CA LEU A 178 21.66 -5.68 -12.68
C LEU A 178 20.87 -5.19 -13.90
#